data_d542350e726e28aaed01d109519c4f0d
#
_entry.id   d542350e726e28aaed01d109519c4f0d
#
_cell.length_a   1.000
_cell.length_b   1.000
_cell.length_c   1.000
_cell.angle_alpha   90.00
_cell.angle_beta   90.00
_cell.angle_gamma   90.00
#
_symmetry.space_group_name_H-M   'P 1'
#
loop_
_entity.id
_entity.type
_entity.pdbx_description
1 polymer ?
#
loop_
_entity_poly.entity_id
_entity_poly.type
_entity_poly.pdbx_seq_one_letter_code
_entity_poly.pdbx_strand_id
1 'polypeptide(L)'
;MGLGAALAAAPASVAAAEKVPMGMKGEGPETPKICLEYGSGGLSAGGATDEERIRRIRQLGVNYAIGAMGGPAPWDESRLRAYMDKAKTGGLTIGNIMTGFPYEVIAAKEGRDAAIEKVKQTIVVAGKCGLPVVEYNWYAHRAMEGYYEVPGRSGASYTGFDYAKMKDLPPLEKEGAHTLDEMWTNITYFLKAVIPVAEKAGVRLALHPNDPPAPVSRGSQQIMGSLEGWKRMVDIVPSKSNGITFDCGVTREMGRDPVEV
;
A
#
# COMPACT_ATOMS: atom_id res chain seq x y z
N MET A 1 28.16 -54.80 46.74
CA MET A 1 28.78 -54.71 45.45
C MET A 1 27.71 -54.50 44.40
N GLY A 2 27.47 -53.30 43.95
CA GLY A 2 26.50 -52.96 42.93
C GLY A 2 27.23 -52.14 41.84
N LEU A 3 27.42 -52.75 40.68
CA LEU A 3 27.96 -52.08 39.49
C LEU A 3 26.92 -51.18 38.87
N GLY A 4 27.13 -49.89 38.94
CA GLY A 4 26.35 -48.89 38.20
C GLY A 4 26.89 -48.79 36.78
N ALA A 5 26.10 -49.21 35.78
CA ALA A 5 26.39 -48.99 34.37
C ALA A 5 26.01 -47.54 33.98
N ALA A 6 26.99 -46.76 33.67
CA ALA A 6 26.79 -45.43 33.08
C ALA A 6 26.46 -45.60 31.57
N LEU A 7 25.24 -45.27 31.18
CA LEU A 7 24.84 -45.14 29.80
C LEU A 7 25.43 -43.78 29.29
N ALA A 8 26.43 -43.89 28.40
CA ALA A 8 26.89 -42.75 27.64
C ALA A 8 25.86 -42.41 26.54
N ALA A 9 25.19 -41.30 26.67
CA ALA A 9 24.32 -40.74 25.64
C ALA A 9 25.23 -40.26 24.49
N ALA A 10 25.11 -40.86 23.32
CA ALA A 10 25.69 -40.34 22.08
C ALA A 10 25.11 -38.99 21.74
N PRO A 11 25.89 -38.00 21.29
CA PRO A 11 25.37 -36.74 20.85
C PRO A 11 24.49 -36.96 19.64
N ALA A 12 23.21 -36.55 19.74
CA ALA A 12 22.33 -36.50 18.58
C ALA A 12 22.95 -35.54 17.55
N SER A 13 23.32 -36.10 16.39
CA SER A 13 23.73 -35.31 15.25
C SER A 13 22.55 -34.43 14.87
N VAL A 14 22.69 -33.13 15.10
CA VAL A 14 21.76 -32.12 14.53
C VAL A 14 21.98 -32.24 13.03
N ALA A 15 21.06 -32.92 12.36
CA ALA A 15 21.02 -32.94 10.90
C ALA A 15 20.95 -31.48 10.47
N ALA A 16 21.91 -31.07 9.63
CA ALA A 16 21.91 -29.71 9.07
C ALA A 16 20.54 -29.52 8.41
N ALA A 17 19.81 -28.55 8.91
CA ALA A 17 18.50 -28.20 8.34
C ALA A 17 18.74 -27.96 6.86
N GLU A 18 18.13 -28.77 6.00
CA GLU A 18 18.11 -28.56 4.57
C GLU A 18 17.73 -27.10 4.33
N LYS A 19 18.57 -26.35 3.64
CA LYS A 19 18.26 -24.96 3.28
C LYS A 19 17.00 -25.02 2.43
N VAL A 20 15.85 -24.75 3.05
CA VAL A 20 14.60 -24.55 2.30
C VAL A 20 14.89 -23.44 1.29
N PRO A 21 14.72 -23.68 -0.01
CA PRO A 21 14.94 -22.64 -1.00
C PRO A 21 14.08 -21.44 -0.62
N MET A 22 14.72 -20.30 -0.38
CA MET A 22 14.01 -19.07 -0.06
C MET A 22 13.38 -18.52 -1.34
N GLY A 23 12.15 -18.90 -1.58
CA GLY A 23 11.31 -18.55 -2.71
C GLY A 23 10.19 -19.59 -2.83
N MET A 24 9.00 -19.14 -3.19
CA MET A 24 7.91 -20.10 -3.44
C MET A 24 8.25 -20.90 -4.71
N LYS A 25 8.15 -22.23 -4.64
CA LYS A 25 8.27 -23.10 -5.82
C LYS A 25 7.22 -22.66 -6.85
N GLY A 26 7.67 -22.35 -8.06
CA GLY A 26 6.79 -21.93 -9.16
C GLY A 26 6.67 -20.43 -9.37
N GLU A 27 7.33 -19.58 -8.57
CA GLU A 27 7.37 -18.15 -8.80
C GLU A 27 8.25 -17.81 -10.02
N GLY A 28 7.63 -17.41 -11.12
CA GLY A 28 8.28 -16.97 -12.35
C GLY A 28 8.20 -15.46 -12.57
N PRO A 29 8.79 -14.93 -13.65
CA PRO A 29 8.73 -13.49 -13.95
C PRO A 29 7.31 -12.93 -14.03
N GLU A 30 6.39 -13.69 -14.62
CA GLU A 30 5.00 -13.30 -14.85
C GLU A 30 4.03 -13.68 -13.69
N THR A 31 4.53 -14.37 -12.67
CA THR A 31 3.71 -14.77 -11.53
C THR A 31 3.49 -13.57 -10.59
N PRO A 32 2.28 -13.33 -10.09
CA PRO A 32 2.06 -12.36 -9.03
C PRO A 32 3.00 -12.61 -7.84
N LYS A 33 3.61 -11.56 -7.31
CA LYS A 33 4.56 -11.66 -6.21
C LYS A 33 3.86 -11.49 -4.88
N ILE A 34 4.19 -12.36 -3.93
CA ILE A 34 3.76 -12.14 -2.55
C ILE A 34 4.67 -11.08 -1.94
N CYS A 35 4.06 -10.01 -1.46
CA CYS A 35 4.73 -8.91 -0.77
C CYS A 35 4.27 -8.85 0.69
N LEU A 36 5.17 -8.41 1.56
CA LEU A 36 4.83 -7.95 2.90
C LEU A 36 5.21 -6.47 3.03
N GLU A 37 4.53 -5.78 3.93
CA GLU A 37 4.81 -4.37 4.18
C GLU A 37 6.19 -4.20 4.83
N TYR A 38 7.01 -3.34 4.22
CA TYR A 38 8.31 -2.92 4.72
C TYR A 38 8.31 -1.39 4.90
N GLY A 39 7.99 -0.93 6.07
CA GLY A 39 7.88 0.50 6.33
C GLY A 39 7.16 0.80 7.64
N SER A 40 6.38 1.84 7.67
CA SER A 40 5.92 2.54 8.88
C SER A 40 4.86 1.86 9.74
N GLY A 41 4.29 0.74 9.35
CA GLY A 41 3.14 0.22 10.09
C GLY A 41 3.09 -1.29 10.36
N GLY A 42 3.58 -2.13 9.45
CA GLY A 42 3.38 -3.56 9.49
C GLY A 42 4.18 -4.30 10.60
N LEU A 43 4.96 -5.32 10.23
CA LEU A 43 5.81 -6.10 11.14
C LEU A 43 6.82 -5.26 11.96
N SER A 44 6.78 -3.96 11.80
CA SER A 44 7.66 -2.98 12.40
C SER A 44 7.11 -2.29 13.65
N ALA A 45 5.88 -2.55 14.04
CA ALA A 45 5.36 -2.04 15.30
C ALA A 45 6.24 -2.54 16.46
N GLY A 46 6.87 -1.62 17.18
CA GLY A 46 7.73 -1.96 18.33
C GLY A 46 9.22 -1.61 18.21
N GLY A 47 9.62 -0.70 17.28
CA GLY A 47 10.99 -0.18 17.27
C GLY A 47 12.05 -1.10 16.65
N ALA A 48 11.64 -2.13 15.88
CA ALA A 48 12.57 -3.00 15.18
C ALA A 48 13.41 -2.23 14.15
N THR A 49 14.69 -2.56 14.04
CA THR A 49 15.59 -2.03 13.02
C THR A 49 15.20 -2.50 11.62
N ASP A 50 15.69 -1.82 10.59
CA ASP A 50 15.43 -2.24 9.20
C ASP A 50 15.97 -3.65 8.92
N GLU A 51 17.12 -3.99 9.47
CA GLU A 51 17.73 -5.32 9.34
C GLU A 51 16.86 -6.41 9.98
N GLU A 52 16.26 -6.12 11.12
CA GLU A 52 15.34 -7.05 11.79
C GLU A 52 14.05 -7.23 10.99
N ARG A 53 13.50 -6.15 10.43
CA ARG A 53 12.31 -6.20 9.56
C ARG A 53 12.56 -7.03 8.31
N ILE A 54 13.64 -6.76 7.61
CA ILE A 54 14.08 -7.51 6.43
C ILE A 54 14.24 -8.99 6.79
N ARG A 55 14.95 -9.28 7.89
CA ARG A 55 15.14 -10.66 8.36
C ARG A 55 13.82 -11.37 8.61
N ARG A 56 12.84 -10.72 9.29
CA ARG A 56 11.54 -11.31 9.57
C ARG A 56 10.77 -11.64 8.29
N ILE A 57 10.73 -10.73 7.32
CA ILE A 57 10.09 -10.95 6.03
C ILE A 57 10.76 -12.12 5.30
N ARG A 58 12.11 -12.16 5.28
CA ARG A 58 12.87 -13.21 4.64
C ARG A 58 12.69 -14.59 5.30
N GLN A 59 12.54 -14.64 6.63
CA GLN A 59 12.25 -15.87 7.36
C GLN A 59 10.90 -16.50 6.99
N LEU A 60 9.94 -15.71 6.51
CA LEU A 60 8.66 -16.18 5.98
C LEU A 60 8.73 -16.66 4.54
N GLY A 61 9.91 -16.63 3.89
CA GLY A 61 10.10 -17.02 2.50
C GLY A 61 9.70 -15.95 1.48
N VAL A 62 9.34 -14.74 1.93
CA VAL A 62 8.90 -13.64 1.05
C VAL A 62 10.11 -12.88 0.52
N ASN A 63 10.11 -12.58 -0.79
CA ASN A 63 11.20 -11.91 -1.50
C ASN A 63 10.85 -10.48 -1.92
N TYR A 64 9.59 -10.09 -1.83
CA TYR A 64 9.12 -8.78 -2.27
C TYR A 64 8.47 -8.02 -1.12
N ALA A 65 8.54 -6.71 -1.21
CA ALA A 65 7.97 -5.85 -0.18
C ALA A 65 7.23 -4.66 -0.79
N ILE A 66 6.19 -4.24 -0.09
CA ILE A 66 5.55 -2.94 -0.26
C ILE A 66 6.30 -1.98 0.64
N GLY A 67 6.88 -0.95 0.05
CA GLY A 67 7.65 0.05 0.77
C GLY A 67 6.80 1.24 1.21
N ALA A 68 7.32 1.98 2.17
CA ALA A 68 6.83 3.30 2.52
C ALA A 68 8.00 4.28 2.55
N MET A 69 7.92 5.33 1.76
CA MET A 69 8.91 6.39 1.76
C MET A 69 8.25 7.69 2.21
N GLY A 70 8.60 8.15 3.39
CA GLY A 70 8.12 9.42 3.90
C GLY A 70 8.77 10.61 3.18
N GLY A 71 8.12 11.76 3.27
CA GLY A 71 8.58 13.04 2.73
C GLY A 71 7.69 13.57 1.61
N PRO A 72 7.78 14.88 1.34
CA PRO A 72 6.97 15.53 0.32
C PRO A 72 7.42 15.16 -1.09
N ALA A 73 6.50 15.35 -2.06
CA ALA A 73 6.87 15.38 -3.47
C ALA A 73 7.67 16.67 -3.80
N PRO A 74 8.64 16.62 -4.74
CA PRO A 74 9.11 15.44 -5.43
C PRO A 74 10.02 14.58 -4.57
N TRP A 75 10.04 13.26 -4.83
CA TRP A 75 11.00 12.39 -4.17
C TRP A 75 12.42 12.69 -4.61
N ASP A 76 13.35 12.57 -3.66
CA ASP A 76 14.77 12.61 -3.95
C ASP A 76 15.25 11.25 -4.51
N GLU A 77 15.91 11.28 -5.68
CA GLU A 77 16.37 10.07 -6.37
C GLU A 77 17.40 9.30 -5.55
N SER A 78 18.34 10.00 -4.92
CA SER A 78 19.40 9.37 -4.14
C SER A 78 18.85 8.67 -2.91
N ARG A 79 17.87 9.29 -2.26
CA ARG A 79 17.17 8.74 -1.11
C ARG A 79 16.34 7.50 -1.48
N LEU A 80 15.62 7.55 -2.60
CA LEU A 80 14.85 6.40 -3.08
C LEU A 80 15.76 5.22 -3.44
N ARG A 81 16.86 5.48 -4.16
CA ARG A 81 17.87 4.45 -4.46
C ARG A 81 18.43 3.83 -3.19
N ALA A 82 18.89 4.64 -2.24
CA ALA A 82 19.43 4.14 -0.98
C ALA A 82 18.43 3.27 -0.21
N TYR A 83 17.15 3.66 -0.20
CA TYR A 83 16.08 2.88 0.41
C TYR A 83 15.89 1.52 -0.27
N MET A 84 15.81 1.50 -1.62
CA MET A 84 15.65 0.27 -2.39
C MET A 84 16.89 -0.62 -2.30
N ASP A 85 18.10 -0.04 -2.36
CA ASP A 85 19.36 -0.77 -2.26
C ASP A 85 19.55 -1.42 -0.87
N LYS A 86 19.13 -0.73 0.19
CA LYS A 86 19.14 -1.29 1.55
C LYS A 86 18.24 -2.54 1.63
N ALA A 87 17.03 -2.47 1.11
CA ALA A 87 16.14 -3.62 1.05
C ALA A 87 16.76 -4.76 0.22
N LYS A 88 17.33 -4.44 -0.95
CA LYS A 88 17.97 -5.39 -1.87
C LYS A 88 19.17 -6.08 -1.24
N THR A 89 20.02 -5.35 -0.50
CA THR A 89 21.14 -5.92 0.25
C THR A 89 20.67 -6.97 1.26
N GLY A 90 19.52 -6.76 1.86
CA GLY A 90 18.89 -7.75 2.74
C GLY A 90 18.09 -8.85 2.03
N GLY A 91 18.09 -8.87 0.71
CA GLY A 91 17.40 -9.87 -0.10
C GLY A 91 15.93 -9.60 -0.40
N LEU A 92 15.46 -8.35 -0.23
CA LEU A 92 14.11 -7.93 -0.58
C LEU A 92 14.10 -7.04 -1.82
N THR A 93 13.09 -7.21 -2.67
CA THR A 93 12.81 -6.31 -3.79
C THR A 93 11.60 -5.44 -3.43
N ILE A 94 11.75 -4.11 -3.48
CA ILE A 94 10.62 -3.20 -3.33
C ILE A 94 9.83 -3.19 -4.64
N GLY A 95 8.59 -3.68 -4.60
CA GLY A 95 7.71 -3.79 -5.77
C GLY A 95 6.67 -2.68 -5.87
N ASN A 96 6.40 -1.99 -4.78
CA ASN A 96 5.39 -0.95 -4.68
C ASN A 96 5.76 0.02 -3.54
N ILE A 97 5.47 1.30 -3.71
CA ILE A 97 5.53 2.29 -2.62
C ILE A 97 4.21 3.05 -2.62
N MET A 98 3.52 3.00 -1.47
CA MET A 98 2.34 3.82 -1.23
C MET A 98 2.75 5.24 -0.83
N THR A 99 2.09 6.24 -1.41
CA THR A 99 2.30 7.66 -1.11
C THR A 99 1.00 8.43 -1.10
N GLY A 100 0.97 9.54 -0.35
CA GLY A 100 -0.10 10.52 -0.44
C GLY A 100 0.23 11.60 -1.47
N PHE A 101 -0.80 12.12 -2.13
CA PHE A 101 -0.65 13.30 -2.97
C PHE A 101 -1.10 14.56 -2.22
N PRO A 102 -0.58 15.75 -2.61
CA PRO A 102 -0.93 17.00 -1.97
C PRO A 102 -2.43 17.26 -2.01
N TYR A 103 -2.96 17.82 -0.91
CA TYR A 103 -4.39 18.14 -0.80
C TYR A 103 -4.85 19.10 -1.91
N GLU A 104 -3.99 20.03 -2.32
CA GLU A 104 -4.26 20.98 -3.41
C GLU A 104 -4.59 20.27 -4.72
N VAL A 105 -4.01 19.09 -4.97
CA VAL A 105 -4.30 18.26 -6.14
C VAL A 105 -5.69 17.64 -6.04
N ILE A 106 -6.00 17.06 -4.87
CA ILE A 106 -7.26 16.34 -4.65
C ILE A 106 -8.45 17.30 -4.65
N ALA A 107 -8.32 18.42 -3.95
CA ALA A 107 -9.40 19.41 -3.75
C ALA A 107 -9.38 20.59 -4.75
N ALA A 108 -8.50 20.53 -5.77
CA ALA A 108 -8.35 21.57 -6.79
C ALA A 108 -8.11 22.98 -6.23
N LYS A 109 -7.31 23.09 -5.17
CA LYS A 109 -6.98 24.36 -4.52
C LYS A 109 -5.88 25.12 -5.27
N GLU A 110 -5.64 26.34 -4.84
CA GLU A 110 -4.53 27.16 -5.33
C GLU A 110 -3.20 26.36 -5.22
N GLY A 111 -2.35 26.50 -6.24
CA GLY A 111 -1.10 25.72 -6.30
C GLY A 111 -1.22 24.31 -6.87
N ARG A 112 -2.44 23.84 -7.26
CA ARG A 112 -2.69 22.51 -7.82
C ARG A 112 -1.73 22.12 -8.91
N ASP A 113 -1.54 22.97 -9.90
CA ASP A 113 -0.72 22.64 -11.09
C ASP A 113 0.76 22.51 -10.72
N ALA A 114 1.27 23.38 -9.86
CA ALA A 114 2.62 23.26 -9.31
C ALA A 114 2.80 21.97 -8.48
N ALA A 115 1.77 21.58 -7.74
CA ALA A 115 1.80 20.31 -7.00
C ALA A 115 1.75 19.09 -7.94
N ILE A 116 0.97 19.14 -9.01
CA ILE A 116 0.95 18.09 -10.05
C ILE A 116 2.34 17.96 -10.72
N GLU A 117 3.03 19.05 -11.00
CA GLU A 117 4.40 18.99 -11.55
C GLU A 117 5.36 18.28 -10.58
N LYS A 118 5.25 18.50 -9.27
CA LYS A 118 6.03 17.75 -8.28
C LYS A 118 5.70 16.25 -8.27
N VAL A 119 4.42 15.89 -8.45
CA VAL A 119 4.00 14.48 -8.57
C VAL A 119 4.59 13.85 -9.84
N LYS A 120 4.58 14.55 -10.97
CA LYS A 120 5.22 14.10 -12.21
C LYS A 120 6.71 13.84 -12.01
N GLN A 121 7.42 14.73 -11.30
CA GLN A 121 8.82 14.53 -10.96
C GLN A 121 9.03 13.28 -10.09
N THR A 122 8.15 13.05 -9.10
CA THR A 122 8.15 11.83 -8.29
C THR A 122 8.02 10.56 -9.16
N ILE A 123 7.11 10.57 -10.13
CA ILE A 123 6.91 9.44 -11.05
C ILE A 123 8.18 9.20 -11.90
N VAL A 124 8.80 10.26 -12.40
CA VAL A 124 10.07 10.15 -13.15
C VAL A 124 11.19 9.57 -12.28
N VAL A 125 11.31 10.01 -11.04
CA VAL A 125 12.28 9.47 -10.08
C VAL A 125 12.01 7.99 -9.78
N ALA A 126 10.74 7.61 -9.58
CA ALA A 126 10.36 6.21 -9.41
C ALA A 126 10.82 5.34 -10.58
N GLY A 127 10.56 5.77 -11.81
CA GLY A 127 11.00 5.07 -13.03
C GLY A 127 12.52 4.96 -13.15
N LYS A 128 13.26 6.04 -12.88
CA LYS A 128 14.74 6.04 -12.88
C LYS A 128 15.32 5.07 -11.86
N CYS A 129 14.64 4.87 -10.73
CA CYS A 129 15.05 3.92 -9.70
C CYS A 129 14.60 2.49 -9.97
N GLY A 130 13.79 2.26 -11.01
CA GLY A 130 13.25 0.94 -11.34
C GLY A 130 12.09 0.51 -10.42
N LEU A 131 11.43 1.46 -9.74
CA LEU A 131 10.23 1.19 -8.96
C LEU A 131 9.04 1.00 -9.90
N PRO A 132 8.42 -0.21 -9.96
CA PRO A 132 7.41 -0.49 -10.97
C PRO A 132 6.04 0.08 -10.66
N VAL A 133 5.71 0.29 -9.37
CA VAL A 133 4.38 0.72 -8.94
C VAL A 133 4.49 1.84 -7.91
N VAL A 134 3.69 2.87 -8.10
CA VAL A 134 3.43 3.91 -7.10
C VAL A 134 1.94 3.84 -6.76
N GLU A 135 1.64 3.47 -5.54
CA GLU A 135 0.29 3.38 -5.02
C GLU A 135 -0.11 4.68 -4.33
N TYR A 136 -1.36 5.08 -4.47
CA TYR A 136 -1.86 6.34 -3.90
C TYR A 136 -3.33 6.26 -3.52
N ASN A 137 -3.77 7.19 -2.68
CA ASN A 137 -5.16 7.37 -2.27
C ASN A 137 -5.76 8.62 -2.89
N TRP A 138 -7.11 8.63 -3.02
CA TRP A 138 -7.86 9.81 -3.50
C TRP A 138 -9.09 10.04 -2.63
N TYR A 139 -8.91 10.81 -1.59
CA TYR A 139 -9.98 11.27 -0.69
C TYR A 139 -9.57 12.59 -0.03
N ALA A 140 -10.52 13.47 0.20
CA ALA A 140 -10.27 14.73 0.93
C ALA A 140 -10.03 14.44 2.42
N HIS A 141 -10.77 13.49 2.99
CA HIS A 141 -10.63 13.01 4.36
C HIS A 141 -10.90 11.50 4.42
N ARG A 142 -10.03 10.74 5.07
CA ARG A 142 -10.27 9.32 5.35
C ARG A 142 -11.27 9.19 6.49
N ALA A 143 -12.23 8.27 6.35
CA ALA A 143 -13.34 8.06 7.29
C ALA A 143 -12.89 7.42 8.62
N MET A 144 -11.96 8.05 9.34
CA MET A 144 -11.32 7.48 10.53
C MET A 144 -12.25 7.39 11.75
N GLU A 145 -13.23 8.28 11.86
CA GLU A 145 -14.10 8.41 13.04
C GLU A 145 -15.06 7.24 13.23
N GLY A 146 -15.27 6.47 12.19
CA GLY A 146 -16.09 5.25 12.25
C GLY A 146 -15.36 4.02 12.80
N TYR A 147 -14.03 4.05 12.93
CA TYR A 147 -13.26 2.91 13.40
C TYR A 147 -13.37 2.70 14.91
N TYR A 148 -13.34 1.42 15.32
CA TYR A 148 -13.28 0.99 16.71
C TYR A 148 -12.57 -0.35 16.85
N GLU A 149 -12.10 -0.66 18.05
CA GLU A 149 -11.52 -1.96 18.35
C GLU A 149 -12.60 -3.00 18.63
N VAL A 150 -12.42 -4.19 18.06
CA VAL A 150 -13.23 -5.39 18.32
C VAL A 150 -12.34 -6.40 19.04
N PRO A 151 -12.65 -6.76 20.29
CA PRO A 151 -11.88 -7.79 21.01
C PRO A 151 -11.89 -9.12 20.27
N GLY A 152 -10.73 -9.70 20.11
CA GLY A 152 -10.52 -10.97 19.45
C GLY A 152 -10.02 -12.06 20.39
N ARG A 153 -9.69 -13.22 19.81
CA ARG A 153 -9.20 -14.39 20.55
C ARG A 153 -7.81 -14.10 21.15
N SER A 154 -7.61 -14.59 22.38
CA SER A 154 -6.30 -14.54 23.08
C SER A 154 -5.70 -13.14 23.23
N GLY A 155 -6.54 -12.12 23.42
CA GLY A 155 -6.09 -10.74 23.57
C GLY A 155 -5.73 -10.05 22.27
N ALA A 156 -5.98 -10.66 21.11
CA ALA A 156 -5.91 -9.96 19.83
C ALA A 156 -7.05 -8.96 19.71
N SER A 157 -6.87 -7.90 18.96
CA SER A 157 -7.96 -7.02 18.56
C SER A 157 -8.07 -6.96 17.05
N TYR A 158 -9.29 -6.70 16.58
CA TYR A 158 -9.60 -6.44 15.18
C TYR A 158 -10.09 -5.01 15.02
N THR A 159 -9.94 -4.46 13.86
CA THR A 159 -10.52 -3.17 13.52
C THR A 159 -11.94 -3.37 12.98
N GLY A 160 -12.92 -2.75 13.64
CA GLY A 160 -14.30 -2.64 13.15
C GLY A 160 -14.55 -1.24 12.59
N PHE A 161 -15.57 -1.12 11.73
CA PHE A 161 -16.01 0.16 11.21
C PHE A 161 -17.54 0.27 11.30
N ASP A 162 -18.02 1.40 11.80
CA ASP A 162 -19.44 1.72 11.89
C ASP A 162 -19.71 3.08 11.25
N TYR A 163 -20.27 3.06 10.05
CA TYR A 163 -20.59 4.27 9.29
C TYR A 163 -21.59 5.19 10.02
N ALA A 164 -22.48 4.64 10.85
CA ALA A 164 -23.46 5.43 11.61
C ALA A 164 -22.80 6.42 12.58
N LYS A 165 -21.59 6.12 13.05
CA LYS A 165 -20.83 6.99 13.95
C LYS A 165 -20.29 8.26 13.27
N MET A 166 -20.19 8.27 11.95
CA MET A 166 -19.53 9.35 11.23
C MET A 166 -20.35 10.00 10.10
N LYS A 167 -21.41 9.34 9.61
CA LYS A 167 -22.16 9.78 8.41
C LYS A 167 -22.72 11.21 8.52
N ASP A 168 -23.10 11.62 9.73
CA ASP A 168 -23.72 12.92 10.02
C ASP A 168 -22.72 13.94 10.60
N LEU A 169 -21.43 13.60 10.68
CA LEU A 169 -20.41 14.53 11.16
C LEU A 169 -20.22 15.68 10.18
N PRO A 170 -20.09 16.93 10.66
CA PRO A 170 -19.90 18.08 9.78
C PRO A 170 -18.58 18.00 9.02
N PRO A 171 -18.46 18.67 7.87
CA PRO A 171 -17.19 18.86 7.19
C PRO A 171 -16.10 19.40 8.11
N LEU A 172 -14.85 19.02 7.86
CA LEU A 172 -13.72 19.63 8.53
C LEU A 172 -13.53 21.05 8.02
N GLU A 173 -13.20 21.97 8.91
CA GLU A 173 -13.06 23.39 8.58
C GLU A 173 -12.03 23.63 7.47
N LYS A 174 -10.91 22.93 7.50
CA LYS A 174 -9.82 23.07 6.53
C LYS A 174 -10.14 22.40 5.20
N GLU A 175 -10.64 21.19 5.23
CA GLU A 175 -10.89 20.35 4.04
C GLU A 175 -12.18 20.76 3.34
N GLY A 176 -13.23 21.11 4.11
CA GLY A 176 -14.54 21.46 3.59
C GLY A 176 -15.33 20.24 3.09
N ALA A 177 -16.36 20.51 2.30
CA ALA A 177 -17.19 19.50 1.64
C ALA A 177 -16.89 19.46 0.15
N HIS A 178 -17.01 18.25 -0.46
CA HIS A 178 -16.77 18.05 -1.89
C HIS A 178 -17.86 17.13 -2.46
N THR A 179 -18.47 17.57 -3.54
CA THR A 179 -19.44 16.77 -4.27
C THR A 179 -18.75 15.65 -5.06
N LEU A 180 -19.53 14.64 -5.44
CA LEU A 180 -19.04 13.54 -6.27
C LEU A 180 -18.51 14.04 -7.63
N ASP A 181 -19.21 15.02 -8.23
CA ASP A 181 -18.81 15.59 -9.53
C ASP A 181 -17.52 16.40 -9.45
N GLU A 182 -17.30 17.14 -8.35
CA GLU A 182 -16.03 17.82 -8.10
C GLU A 182 -14.88 16.80 -7.97
N MET A 183 -15.06 15.75 -7.18
CA MET A 183 -14.03 14.73 -6.99
C MET A 183 -13.70 14.00 -8.30
N TRP A 184 -14.71 13.71 -9.14
CA TRP A 184 -14.49 13.13 -10.49
C TRP A 184 -13.80 14.11 -11.45
N THR A 185 -14.15 15.37 -11.41
CA THR A 185 -13.52 16.42 -12.22
C THR A 185 -12.05 16.55 -11.84
N ASN A 186 -11.76 16.57 -10.55
CA ASN A 186 -10.40 16.75 -10.04
C ASN A 186 -9.49 15.57 -10.38
N ILE A 187 -9.96 14.33 -10.18
CA ILE A 187 -9.16 13.16 -10.54
C ILE A 187 -8.98 13.04 -12.06
N THR A 188 -9.98 13.39 -12.84
CA THR A 188 -9.88 13.39 -14.31
C THR A 188 -8.79 14.34 -14.79
N TYR A 189 -8.75 15.56 -14.24
CA TYR A 189 -7.70 16.52 -14.56
C TYR A 189 -6.32 15.98 -14.17
N PHE A 190 -6.20 15.42 -12.97
CA PHE A 190 -4.96 14.84 -12.47
C PHE A 190 -4.47 13.69 -13.35
N LEU A 191 -5.31 12.68 -13.62
CA LEU A 191 -4.91 11.50 -14.39
C LEU A 191 -4.48 11.86 -15.80
N LYS A 192 -5.19 12.75 -16.49
CA LYS A 192 -4.79 13.23 -17.82
C LYS A 192 -3.41 13.91 -17.81
N ALA A 193 -3.02 14.53 -16.71
CA ALA A 193 -1.73 15.17 -16.59
C ALA A 193 -0.59 14.19 -16.26
N VAL A 194 -0.82 13.16 -15.44
CA VAL A 194 0.24 12.31 -14.88
C VAL A 194 0.41 10.98 -15.61
N ILE A 195 -0.65 10.39 -16.18
CA ILE A 195 -0.56 9.07 -16.81
C ILE A 195 0.40 9.06 -18.01
N PRO A 196 0.43 10.06 -18.90
CA PRO A 196 1.42 10.08 -19.97
C PRO A 196 2.89 10.13 -19.47
N VAL A 197 3.10 10.72 -18.30
CA VAL A 197 4.44 10.74 -17.66
C VAL A 197 4.76 9.36 -17.07
N ALA A 198 3.79 8.71 -16.45
CA ALA A 198 3.94 7.37 -15.90
C ALA A 198 4.26 6.34 -17.01
N GLU A 199 3.58 6.42 -18.15
CA GLU A 199 3.87 5.59 -19.33
C GLU A 199 5.33 5.74 -19.79
N LYS A 200 5.80 6.98 -19.97
CA LYS A 200 7.18 7.26 -20.37
C LYS A 200 8.21 6.79 -19.35
N ALA A 201 7.86 6.84 -18.07
CA ALA A 201 8.72 6.40 -16.97
C ALA A 201 8.69 4.88 -16.73
N GLY A 202 7.78 4.14 -17.38
CA GLY A 202 7.57 2.71 -17.15
C GLY A 202 7.00 2.40 -15.75
N VAL A 203 6.27 3.36 -15.16
CA VAL A 203 5.68 3.25 -13.82
C VAL A 203 4.17 3.04 -13.96
N ARG A 204 3.60 2.20 -13.10
CA ARG A 204 2.15 2.05 -12.94
C ARG A 204 1.70 2.84 -11.71
N LEU A 205 0.69 3.68 -11.90
CA LEU A 205 -0.02 4.32 -10.81
C LEU A 205 -1.18 3.41 -10.41
N ALA A 206 -1.26 3.03 -9.14
CA ALA A 206 -2.31 2.18 -8.60
C ALA A 206 -3.11 2.96 -7.55
N LEU A 207 -4.36 3.31 -7.90
CA LEU A 207 -5.24 3.97 -6.95
C LEU A 207 -5.83 2.95 -5.99
N HIS A 208 -5.56 3.13 -4.70
CA HIS A 208 -6.19 2.33 -3.65
C HIS A 208 -7.67 2.70 -3.53
N PRO A 209 -8.59 1.73 -3.41
CA PRO A 209 -10.01 2.02 -3.17
C PRO A 209 -10.20 2.75 -1.84
N ASN A 210 -11.36 3.38 -1.68
CA ASN A 210 -11.68 3.98 -0.40
C ASN A 210 -11.85 2.88 0.66
N ASP A 211 -11.03 2.93 1.67
CA ASP A 211 -11.08 2.04 2.84
C ASP A 211 -11.29 2.88 4.12
N PRO A 212 -12.48 2.79 4.67
CA PRO A 212 -13.66 2.01 4.26
C PRO A 212 -14.38 2.61 3.03
N PRO A 213 -15.18 1.82 2.29
CA PRO A 213 -15.94 2.27 1.12
C PRO A 213 -17.19 3.07 1.51
N ALA A 214 -17.02 4.03 2.42
CA ALA A 214 -18.07 4.92 2.87
C ALA A 214 -18.45 5.90 1.74
N PRO A 215 -19.75 6.15 1.48
CA PRO A 215 -20.14 7.05 0.39
C PRO A 215 -19.74 8.51 0.64
N VAL A 216 -19.72 8.91 1.91
CA VAL A 216 -19.37 10.28 2.34
C VAL A 216 -18.46 10.20 3.56
N SER A 217 -17.44 11.03 3.59
CA SER A 217 -16.53 11.20 4.72
C SER A 217 -16.38 12.69 5.05
N ARG A 218 -16.92 13.13 6.20
CA ARG A 218 -16.86 14.52 6.68
C ARG A 218 -17.30 15.50 5.58
N GLY A 219 -18.48 15.25 4.97
CA GLY A 219 -19.05 16.08 3.92
C GLY A 219 -18.44 15.89 2.52
N SER A 220 -17.38 15.10 2.38
CA SER A 220 -16.75 14.82 1.08
C SER A 220 -17.18 13.46 0.55
N GLN A 221 -17.72 13.44 -0.68
CA GLN A 221 -18.10 12.19 -1.36
C GLN A 221 -16.89 11.44 -1.86
N GLN A 222 -16.94 10.11 -1.80
CA GLN A 222 -15.84 9.24 -2.16
C GLN A 222 -16.10 8.53 -3.49
N ILE A 223 -15.14 8.60 -4.42
CA ILE A 223 -15.29 8.09 -5.79
C ILE A 223 -14.89 6.61 -5.95
N MET A 224 -14.11 6.07 -5.00
CA MET A 224 -13.57 4.73 -5.08
C MET A 224 -14.26 3.73 -4.15
N GLY A 225 -15.48 4.03 -3.71
CA GLY A 225 -16.30 3.18 -2.83
C GLY A 225 -17.24 2.21 -3.58
N SER A 226 -17.12 2.06 -4.89
CA SER A 226 -17.93 1.13 -5.69
C SER A 226 -17.18 0.59 -6.90
N LEU A 227 -17.63 -0.55 -7.45
CA LEU A 227 -17.04 -1.14 -8.68
C LEU A 227 -17.26 -0.24 -9.90
N GLU A 228 -18.40 0.45 -9.98
CA GLU A 228 -18.69 1.43 -11.02
C GLU A 228 -17.67 2.60 -10.96
N GLY A 229 -17.34 3.03 -9.76
CA GLY A 229 -16.29 4.03 -9.54
C GLY A 229 -14.92 3.53 -9.99
N TRP A 230 -14.55 2.29 -9.64
CA TRP A 230 -13.29 1.69 -10.09
C TRP A 230 -13.21 1.62 -11.62
N LYS A 231 -14.26 1.14 -12.27
CA LYS A 231 -14.32 1.08 -13.72
C LYS A 231 -14.22 2.48 -14.35
N ARG A 232 -14.99 3.44 -13.86
CA ARG A 232 -14.94 4.82 -14.34
C ARG A 232 -13.53 5.39 -14.23
N MET A 233 -12.83 5.13 -13.14
CA MET A 233 -11.47 5.65 -12.90
C MET A 233 -10.47 5.12 -13.95
N VAL A 234 -10.46 3.82 -14.24
CA VAL A 234 -9.55 3.25 -15.24
C VAL A 234 -9.90 3.70 -16.66
N ASP A 235 -11.16 3.96 -16.94
CA ASP A 235 -11.67 4.43 -18.24
C ASP A 235 -11.34 5.92 -18.52
N ILE A 236 -10.95 6.73 -17.49
CA ILE A 236 -10.57 8.14 -17.70
C ILE A 236 -9.38 8.27 -18.65
N VAL A 237 -8.35 7.44 -18.46
CA VAL A 237 -7.19 7.32 -19.35
C VAL A 237 -6.89 5.84 -19.49
N PRO A 238 -7.39 5.16 -20.52
CA PRO A 238 -7.12 3.74 -20.75
C PRO A 238 -5.64 3.51 -21.02
N SER A 239 -4.93 2.99 -20.02
CA SER A 239 -3.49 2.79 -20.05
C SER A 239 -3.07 1.70 -19.06
N LYS A 240 -2.01 0.95 -19.39
CA LYS A 240 -1.36 0.03 -18.44
C LYS A 240 -0.72 0.75 -17.24
N SER A 241 -0.52 2.05 -17.36
CA SER A 241 0.00 2.90 -16.28
C SER A 241 -1.09 3.52 -15.40
N ASN A 242 -2.37 3.31 -15.72
CA ASN A 242 -3.53 3.72 -14.92
C ASN A 242 -4.27 2.49 -14.40
N GLY A 243 -4.16 2.21 -13.13
CA GLY A 243 -4.74 1.02 -12.53
C GLY A 243 -5.24 1.25 -11.11
N ILE A 244 -5.73 0.18 -10.52
CA ILE A 244 -6.18 0.14 -9.12
C ILE A 244 -5.34 -0.83 -8.32
N THR A 245 -5.28 -0.62 -7.01
CA THR A 245 -4.95 -1.67 -6.06
C THR A 245 -6.22 -2.48 -5.84
N PHE A 246 -6.23 -3.74 -6.29
CA PHE A 246 -7.38 -4.62 -6.02
C PHE A 246 -7.31 -5.08 -4.57
N ASP A 247 -8.23 -4.56 -3.76
CA ASP A 247 -8.34 -4.91 -2.34
C ASP A 247 -9.52 -5.85 -2.10
N CYS A 248 -9.19 -7.09 -1.72
CA CYS A 248 -10.20 -8.12 -1.43
C CYS A 248 -11.05 -7.76 -0.20
N GLY A 249 -10.47 -7.08 0.78
CA GLY A 249 -11.16 -6.63 2.00
C GLY A 249 -12.21 -5.59 1.65
N VAL A 250 -11.81 -4.51 0.98
CA VAL A 250 -12.73 -3.45 0.52
C VAL A 250 -13.80 -4.00 -0.42
N THR A 251 -13.45 -4.93 -1.31
CA THR A 251 -14.44 -5.60 -2.18
C THR A 251 -15.51 -6.30 -1.32
N ARG A 252 -15.09 -6.97 -0.25
CA ARG A 252 -16.02 -7.64 0.66
C ARG A 252 -16.85 -6.66 1.48
N GLU A 253 -16.27 -5.56 1.92
CA GLU A 253 -16.98 -4.47 2.61
C GLU A 253 -18.05 -3.82 1.73
N MET A 254 -17.84 -3.75 0.43
CA MET A 254 -18.85 -3.35 -0.56
C MET A 254 -19.96 -4.41 -0.79
N GLY A 255 -19.92 -5.55 -0.07
CA GLY A 255 -20.86 -6.63 -0.21
C GLY A 255 -20.67 -7.48 -1.47
N ARG A 256 -19.50 -7.42 -2.12
CA ARG A 256 -19.15 -8.18 -3.32
C ARG A 256 -18.30 -9.39 -2.98
N ASP A 257 -18.27 -10.38 -3.86
CA ASP A 257 -17.34 -11.49 -3.80
C ASP A 257 -16.05 -11.11 -4.55
N PRO A 258 -14.88 -11.06 -3.85
CA PRO A 258 -13.63 -10.70 -4.51
C PRO A 258 -13.15 -11.72 -5.55
N VAL A 259 -13.73 -12.93 -5.59
CA VAL A 259 -13.42 -13.93 -6.62
C VAL A 259 -14.23 -13.68 -7.90
N GLU A 260 -15.40 -13.03 -7.79
CA GLU A 260 -16.27 -12.72 -8.93
C GLU A 260 -15.97 -11.37 -9.58
N VAL A 261 -15.30 -10.46 -8.87
CA VAL A 261 -14.92 -9.12 -9.34
C VAL A 261 -13.62 -9.16 -10.13
#